data_2ec24b6f8f4e2f5cbba28cf113be8008
#
_entry.id   2ec24b6f8f4e2f5cbba28cf113be8008
#
_cell.length_a   1.000
_cell.length_b   1.000
_cell.length_c   1.000
_cell.angle_alpha   90.00
_cell.angle_beta   90.00
_cell.angle_gamma   90.00
#
_symmetry.space_group_name_H-M   'P 1'
#
loop_
_entity.id
_entity.type
_entity.pdbx_description
1 polymer ?
#
loop_
_entity_poly.entity_id
_entity_poly.type
_entity_poly.pdbx_seq_one_letter_code
_entity_poly.pdbx_strand_id
1 'polypeptide(L)'
;MSIVTQPRGASRPITREPLVRAVAALILTDLVGGLLAVSADVNTWGEAWGSQALLAAPLPMIGVQILLAVLAVRLRGRKAAIPAVLLSLACLVSVISGFFDGGLGNDELTTALSAYQTFLPAVTAVVGVLAARQARRSSRGQ
;
A
#
# COMPACT_ATOMS: atom_id res chain seq x y z
N MET A 1 -44.08 8.52 -27.17
CA MET A 1 -43.26 8.94 -26.03
C MET A 1 -42.25 7.82 -25.78
N SER A 2 -41.05 7.91 -26.41
CA SER A 2 -40.03 6.87 -26.37
C SER A 2 -39.15 7.07 -25.13
N ILE A 3 -39.24 6.18 -24.17
CA ILE A 3 -38.38 6.14 -22.99
C ILE A 3 -37.02 5.60 -23.45
N VAL A 4 -36.08 6.51 -23.64
CA VAL A 4 -34.66 6.14 -23.86
C VAL A 4 -34.11 5.63 -22.52
N THR A 5 -34.06 4.33 -22.37
CA THR A 5 -33.39 3.67 -21.24
C THR A 5 -31.89 3.87 -21.41
N GLN A 6 -31.33 4.84 -20.69
CA GLN A 6 -29.87 5.04 -20.63
C GLN A 6 -29.23 3.77 -20.06
N PRO A 7 -28.24 3.16 -20.76
CA PRO A 7 -27.56 2.00 -20.22
C PRO A 7 -26.83 2.41 -18.93
N ARG A 8 -27.21 1.78 -17.81
CA ARG A 8 -26.48 1.88 -16.54
C ARG A 8 -25.02 1.61 -16.82
N GLY A 9 -24.18 2.63 -16.69
CA GLY A 9 -22.76 2.55 -16.95
C GLY A 9 -22.17 1.34 -16.23
N ALA A 10 -21.59 0.44 -17.01
CA ALA A 10 -20.92 -0.75 -16.52
C ALA A 10 -19.87 -0.33 -15.49
N SER A 11 -20.06 -0.72 -14.24
CA SER A 11 -19.11 -0.47 -13.17
C SER A 11 -17.78 -1.10 -13.56
N ARG A 12 -16.74 -0.27 -13.68
CA ARG A 12 -15.39 -0.75 -13.98
C ARG A 12 -14.97 -1.77 -12.93
N PRO A 13 -14.36 -2.90 -13.31
CA PRO A 13 -13.88 -3.88 -12.35
C PRO A 13 -12.85 -3.22 -11.42
N ILE A 14 -12.99 -3.48 -10.12
CA ILE A 14 -12.16 -2.91 -9.03
C ILE A 14 -10.66 -3.11 -9.29
N THR A 15 -10.29 -4.23 -9.89
CA THR A 15 -8.90 -4.58 -10.24
C THR A 15 -8.25 -3.66 -11.26
N ARG A 16 -9.02 -2.83 -11.98
CA ARG A 16 -8.51 -1.85 -12.94
C ARG A 16 -8.22 -0.48 -12.31
N GLU A 17 -8.63 -0.27 -11.07
CA GLU A 17 -8.34 0.98 -10.37
C GLU A 17 -6.85 1.08 -10.03
N PRO A 18 -6.19 2.22 -10.34
CA PRO A 18 -4.75 2.37 -10.16
C PRO A 18 -4.32 2.21 -8.69
N LEU A 19 -5.15 2.62 -7.74
CA LEU A 19 -4.88 2.47 -6.32
C LEU A 19 -4.81 0.98 -5.92
N VAL A 20 -5.77 0.16 -6.36
CA VAL A 20 -5.79 -1.28 -6.05
C VAL A 20 -4.57 -1.99 -6.64
N ARG A 21 -4.19 -1.63 -7.86
CA ARG A 21 -3.00 -2.19 -8.51
C ARG A 21 -1.71 -1.80 -7.78
N ALA A 22 -1.61 -0.55 -7.33
CA ALA A 22 -0.46 -0.09 -6.57
C ALA A 22 -0.35 -0.78 -5.20
N VAL A 23 -1.48 -0.97 -4.50
CA VAL A 23 -1.50 -1.72 -3.24
C VAL A 23 -1.16 -3.19 -3.47
N ALA A 24 -1.66 -3.81 -4.54
CA ALA A 24 -1.27 -5.18 -4.88
C ALA A 24 0.24 -5.30 -5.17
N ALA A 25 0.81 -4.32 -5.88
CA ALA A 25 2.25 -4.27 -6.11
C ALA A 25 3.04 -4.11 -4.80
N LEU A 26 2.58 -3.26 -3.88
CA LEU A 26 3.19 -3.08 -2.56
C LEU A 26 3.18 -4.39 -1.77
N ILE A 27 2.03 -5.09 -1.73
CA ILE A 27 1.92 -6.38 -1.03
C ILE A 27 2.87 -7.42 -1.62
N LEU A 28 2.98 -7.49 -2.95
CA LEU A 28 3.93 -8.38 -3.61
C LEU A 28 5.38 -8.02 -3.23
N THR A 29 5.69 -6.72 -3.16
CA THR A 29 7.00 -6.25 -2.70
C THR A 29 7.23 -6.69 -1.25
N ASP A 30 6.27 -6.49 -0.34
CA ASP A 30 6.39 -6.94 1.05
C ASP A 30 6.61 -8.46 1.17
N LEU A 31 5.88 -9.26 0.39
CA LEU A 31 6.06 -10.72 0.38
C LEU A 31 7.47 -11.12 -0.10
N VAL A 32 7.95 -10.51 -1.19
CA VAL A 32 9.31 -10.73 -1.70
C VAL A 32 10.34 -10.29 -0.66
N GLY A 33 10.13 -9.14 0.00
CA GLY A 33 11.01 -8.65 1.05
C GLY A 33 11.14 -9.60 2.23
N GLY A 34 10.01 -10.14 2.70
CA GLY A 34 10.03 -11.15 3.76
C GLY A 34 10.78 -12.43 3.36
N LEU A 35 10.58 -12.91 2.12
CA LEU A 35 11.32 -14.06 1.60
C LEU A 35 12.81 -13.79 1.47
N LEU A 36 13.20 -12.60 1.01
CA LEU A 36 14.61 -12.19 0.94
C LEU A 36 15.24 -12.12 2.34
N ALA A 37 14.53 -11.57 3.33
CA ALA A 37 14.99 -11.49 4.71
C ALA A 37 15.27 -12.88 5.31
N VAL A 38 14.39 -13.85 5.05
CA VAL A 38 14.57 -15.23 5.50
C VAL A 38 15.72 -15.91 4.74
N SER A 39 15.79 -15.74 3.42
CA SER A 39 16.83 -16.37 2.60
C SER A 39 18.24 -15.84 2.86
N ALA A 40 18.35 -14.63 3.41
CA ALA A 40 19.61 -13.98 3.77
C ALA A 40 19.95 -14.15 5.27
N ASP A 41 19.19 -14.98 6.01
CA ASP A 41 19.33 -15.19 7.46
C ASP A 41 19.26 -13.90 8.31
N VAL A 42 18.59 -12.87 7.77
CA VAL A 42 18.37 -11.58 8.46
C VAL A 42 17.19 -11.67 9.42
N ASN A 43 16.15 -12.41 9.04
CA ASN A 43 14.99 -12.69 9.88
C ASN A 43 14.63 -14.18 9.85
N THR A 44 14.08 -14.68 10.95
CA THR A 44 13.41 -15.99 10.97
C THR A 44 12.03 -15.89 10.28
N TRP A 45 11.41 -17.03 9.94
CA TRP A 45 10.06 -17.07 9.34
C TRP A 45 9.01 -16.34 10.17
N GLY A 46 9.11 -16.38 11.50
CA GLY A 46 8.17 -15.69 12.40
C GLY A 46 8.40 -14.18 12.46
N GLU A 47 9.63 -13.73 12.26
CA GLU A 47 10.02 -12.32 12.33
C GLU A 47 9.83 -11.60 10.99
N ALA A 48 9.96 -12.30 9.86
CA ALA A 48 9.97 -11.71 8.52
C ALA A 48 8.70 -10.91 8.18
N TRP A 49 7.56 -11.23 8.81
CA TRP A 49 6.29 -10.50 8.69
C TRP A 49 5.72 -10.12 10.06
N GLY A 50 6.52 -10.16 11.11
CA GLY A 50 6.19 -9.74 12.46
C GLY A 50 6.56 -8.28 12.74
N SER A 51 6.59 -7.92 14.03
CA SER A 51 6.97 -6.58 14.48
C SER A 51 8.46 -6.26 14.31
N GLN A 52 9.29 -7.26 14.03
CA GLN A 52 10.74 -7.15 13.82
C GLN A 52 11.13 -7.32 12.35
N ALA A 53 10.16 -7.25 11.44
CA ALA A 53 10.39 -7.35 10.01
C ALA A 53 11.23 -6.16 9.51
N LEU A 54 12.38 -6.46 8.88
CA LEU A 54 13.30 -5.44 8.35
C LEU A 54 13.03 -5.11 6.88
N LEU A 55 12.51 -6.06 6.10
CA LEU A 55 12.35 -5.95 4.65
C LEU A 55 10.89 -6.11 4.18
N ALA A 56 9.93 -6.15 5.11
CA ALA A 56 8.51 -6.30 4.81
C ALA A 56 7.64 -5.58 5.84
N ALA A 57 6.41 -5.25 5.48
CA ALA A 57 5.45 -4.74 6.45
C ALA A 57 4.88 -5.89 7.31
N PRO A 58 4.56 -5.62 8.59
CA PRO A 58 3.87 -6.59 9.44
C PRO A 58 2.51 -7.02 8.85
N LEU A 59 2.15 -8.30 8.97
CA LEU A 59 0.89 -8.84 8.43
C LEU A 59 -0.37 -8.04 8.80
N PRO A 60 -0.55 -7.56 10.05
CA PRO A 60 -1.72 -6.74 10.38
C PRO A 60 -1.78 -5.45 9.56
N MET A 61 -0.64 -4.85 9.26
CA MET A 61 -0.55 -3.62 8.46
C MET A 61 -0.92 -3.87 6.99
N ILE A 62 -0.46 -4.98 6.42
CA ILE A 62 -0.86 -5.44 5.08
C ILE A 62 -2.39 -5.60 5.01
N GLY A 63 -2.99 -6.26 6.02
CA GLY A 63 -4.44 -6.44 6.10
C GLY A 63 -5.20 -5.11 6.13
N VAL A 64 -4.75 -4.15 6.92
CA VAL A 64 -5.34 -2.81 7.00
C VAL A 64 -5.20 -2.07 5.67
N GLN A 65 -4.07 -2.14 5.00
CA GLN A 65 -3.86 -1.51 3.69
C GLN A 65 -4.81 -2.05 2.63
N ILE A 66 -4.98 -3.38 2.56
CA ILE A 66 -5.94 -4.03 1.66
C ILE A 66 -7.36 -3.54 1.94
N LEU A 67 -7.79 -3.57 3.20
CA LEU A 67 -9.12 -3.16 3.62
C LEU A 67 -9.39 -1.70 3.22
N LEU A 68 -8.47 -0.79 3.57
CA LEU A 68 -8.62 0.63 3.26
C LEU A 68 -8.63 0.90 1.75
N ALA A 69 -7.80 0.22 0.97
CA ALA A 69 -7.80 0.35 -0.49
C ALA A 69 -9.12 -0.12 -1.10
N VAL A 70 -9.63 -1.27 -0.66
CA VAL A 70 -10.92 -1.80 -1.13
C VAL A 70 -12.07 -0.87 -0.75
N LEU A 71 -12.11 -0.36 0.47
CA LEU A 71 -13.13 0.58 0.91
C LEU A 71 -13.05 1.90 0.14
N ALA A 72 -11.85 2.43 -0.12
CA ALA A 72 -11.65 3.66 -0.87
C ALA A 72 -12.19 3.58 -2.31
N VAL A 73 -12.22 2.37 -2.90
CA VAL A 73 -12.69 2.14 -4.27
C VAL A 73 -14.16 1.73 -4.31
N ARG A 74 -14.65 0.97 -3.32
CA ARG A 74 -16.04 0.50 -3.27
C ARG A 74 -17.03 1.54 -2.78
N LEU A 75 -16.63 2.38 -1.85
CA LEU A 75 -17.48 3.44 -1.34
C LEU A 75 -17.59 4.59 -2.38
N ARG A 76 -18.65 5.40 -2.25
CA ARG A 76 -18.90 6.53 -3.16
C ARG A 76 -18.94 7.85 -2.39
N GLY A 77 -18.61 8.93 -3.09
CA GLY A 77 -18.64 10.28 -2.54
C GLY A 77 -17.73 10.44 -1.32
N ARG A 78 -18.12 11.27 -0.36
CA ARG A 78 -17.33 11.57 0.85
C ARG A 78 -16.96 10.34 1.67
N LYS A 79 -17.80 9.28 1.66
CA LYS A 79 -17.51 8.04 2.38
C LYS A 79 -16.26 7.34 1.85
N ALA A 80 -15.96 7.45 0.56
CA ALA A 80 -14.75 6.91 -0.05
C ALA A 80 -13.48 7.72 0.31
N ALA A 81 -13.64 9.01 0.62
CA ALA A 81 -12.51 9.87 0.98
C ALA A 81 -11.87 9.46 2.32
N ILE A 82 -12.66 9.01 3.29
CA ILE A 82 -12.18 8.63 4.62
C ILE A 82 -11.12 7.51 4.54
N PRO A 83 -11.42 6.32 4.00
CA PRO A 83 -10.42 5.24 3.91
C PRO A 83 -9.25 5.62 3.01
N ALA A 84 -9.45 6.45 1.98
CA ALA A 84 -8.36 6.92 1.13
C ALA A 84 -7.41 7.87 1.89
N VAL A 85 -7.92 8.76 2.74
CA VAL A 85 -7.10 9.62 3.61
C VAL A 85 -6.35 8.77 4.64
N LEU A 86 -7.03 7.83 5.29
CA LEU A 86 -6.40 6.94 6.28
C LEU A 86 -5.28 6.11 5.66
N LEU A 87 -5.48 5.57 4.45
CA LEU A 87 -4.44 4.84 3.73
C LEU A 87 -3.25 5.75 3.40
N SER A 88 -3.51 6.98 2.93
CA SER A 88 -2.45 7.94 2.62
C SER A 88 -1.63 8.31 3.86
N LEU A 89 -2.29 8.54 5.00
CA LEU A 89 -1.62 8.82 6.27
C LEU A 89 -0.82 7.61 6.77
N ALA A 90 -1.38 6.40 6.68
CA ALA A 90 -0.67 5.18 7.04
C ALA A 90 0.60 4.99 6.21
N CYS A 91 0.52 5.22 4.89
CA CYS A 91 1.70 5.17 4.02
C CYS A 91 2.73 6.25 4.38
N LEU A 92 2.30 7.47 4.72
CA LEU A 92 3.19 8.54 5.13
C LEU A 92 3.93 8.17 6.43
N VAL A 93 3.20 7.67 7.42
CA VAL A 93 3.79 7.20 8.69
C VAL A 93 4.77 6.06 8.42
N SER A 94 4.43 5.08 7.57
CA SER A 94 5.32 3.98 7.21
C SER A 94 6.61 4.46 6.53
N VAL A 95 6.52 5.42 5.61
CA VAL A 95 7.71 6.00 4.97
C VAL A 95 8.60 6.71 6.00
N ILE A 96 8.00 7.51 6.90
CA ILE A 96 8.75 8.20 7.95
C ILE A 96 9.40 7.19 8.89
N SER A 97 8.64 6.19 9.40
CA SER A 97 9.19 5.13 10.25
C SER A 97 10.38 4.44 9.60
N GLY A 98 10.28 4.08 8.32
CA GLY A 98 11.35 3.40 7.60
C GLY A 98 12.69 4.17 7.57
N PHE A 99 12.68 5.48 7.79
CA PHE A 99 13.91 6.27 7.96
C PHE A 99 14.49 6.21 9.38
N PHE A 100 13.67 5.86 10.39
CA PHE A 100 14.08 5.86 11.79
C PHE A 100 14.27 4.47 12.38
N ASP A 101 13.73 3.43 11.74
CA ASP A 101 13.79 2.03 12.22
C ASP A 101 15.18 1.37 12.04
N GLY A 102 16.22 2.16 11.77
CA GLY A 102 17.61 1.70 11.72
C GLY A 102 17.96 0.84 10.50
N GLY A 103 17.05 0.75 9.54
CA GLY A 103 17.27 -0.04 8.35
C GLY A 103 18.11 0.68 7.30
N LEU A 104 17.93 1.98 7.14
CA LEU A 104 18.74 2.78 6.21
C LEU A 104 20.11 3.05 6.83
N GLY A 105 21.15 2.54 6.18
CA GLY A 105 22.54 2.68 6.65
C GLY A 105 22.98 1.61 7.64
N ASN A 106 22.28 0.49 7.73
CA ASN A 106 22.73 -0.67 8.50
C ASN A 106 23.87 -1.37 7.73
N ASP A 107 25.07 -1.31 8.28
CA ASP A 107 26.28 -1.90 7.70
C ASP A 107 26.26 -3.44 7.66
N GLU A 108 25.33 -4.08 8.40
CA GLU A 108 25.13 -5.52 8.39
C GLU A 108 24.36 -6.02 7.14
N LEU A 109 23.69 -5.10 6.43
CA LEU A 109 22.95 -5.46 5.22
C LEU A 109 23.85 -5.40 3.99
N THR A 110 23.73 -6.43 3.13
CA THR A 110 24.37 -6.38 1.81
C THR A 110 23.84 -5.21 0.99
N THR A 111 24.64 -4.71 0.05
CA THR A 111 24.25 -3.61 -0.86
C THR A 111 22.90 -3.87 -1.55
N ALA A 112 22.62 -5.13 -1.92
CA ALA A 112 21.34 -5.51 -2.54
C ALA A 112 20.16 -5.36 -1.57
N LEU A 113 20.32 -5.76 -0.33
CA LEU A 113 19.27 -5.64 0.71
C LEU A 113 19.04 -4.18 1.09
N SER A 114 20.09 -3.37 1.19
CA SER A 114 19.99 -1.92 1.41
C SER A 114 19.26 -1.20 0.27
N ALA A 115 19.55 -1.59 -0.98
CA ALA A 115 18.82 -1.07 -2.14
C ALA A 115 17.33 -1.45 -2.09
N TYR A 116 17.01 -2.69 -1.72
CA TYR A 116 15.64 -3.14 -1.55
C TYR A 116 14.92 -2.37 -0.44
N GLN A 117 15.59 -2.14 0.68
CA GLN A 117 15.07 -1.38 1.80
C GLN A 117 14.77 0.08 1.44
N THR A 118 15.55 0.68 0.53
CA THR A 118 15.25 2.01 -0.02
C THR A 118 14.09 1.98 -1.02
N PHE A 119 13.96 0.90 -1.78
CA PHE A 119 12.90 0.71 -2.76
C PHE A 119 11.51 0.59 -2.11
N LEU A 120 11.39 -0.12 -0.99
CA LEU A 120 10.11 -0.34 -0.30
C LEU A 120 9.41 0.96 0.13
N PRO A 121 10.05 1.93 0.80
CA PRO A 121 9.46 3.23 1.09
C PRO A 121 9.05 4.00 -0.16
N ALA A 122 9.79 3.88 -1.27
CA ALA A 122 9.43 4.53 -2.53
C ALA A 122 8.11 3.97 -3.09
N VAL A 123 7.92 2.65 -3.10
CA VAL A 123 6.66 2.01 -3.49
C VAL A 123 5.52 2.43 -2.55
N THR A 124 5.77 2.44 -1.25
CA THR A 124 4.81 2.89 -0.23
C THR A 124 4.39 4.35 -0.44
N ALA A 125 5.34 5.24 -0.78
CA ALA A 125 5.06 6.63 -1.11
C ALA A 125 4.16 6.78 -2.34
N VAL A 126 4.37 5.97 -3.38
CA VAL A 126 3.50 5.94 -4.57
C VAL A 126 2.07 5.56 -4.19
N VAL A 127 1.88 4.53 -3.35
CA VAL A 127 0.55 4.14 -2.85
C VAL A 127 -0.08 5.31 -2.07
N GLY A 128 0.67 5.96 -1.19
CA GLY A 128 0.22 7.11 -0.41
C GLY A 128 -0.26 8.27 -1.30
N VAL A 129 0.49 8.60 -2.36
CA VAL A 129 0.12 9.65 -3.33
C VAL A 129 -1.15 9.26 -4.11
N LEU A 130 -1.28 8.00 -4.55
CA LEU A 130 -2.48 7.55 -5.25
C LEU A 130 -3.70 7.56 -4.33
N ALA A 131 -3.55 7.18 -3.07
CA ALA A 131 -4.61 7.27 -2.06
C ALA A 131 -5.03 8.72 -1.81
N ALA A 132 -4.09 9.66 -1.69
CA ALA A 132 -4.38 11.10 -1.56
C ALA A 132 -5.12 11.65 -2.79
N ARG A 133 -4.72 11.25 -4.00
CA ARG A 133 -5.43 11.61 -5.25
C ARG A 133 -6.85 11.06 -5.27
N GLN A 134 -7.04 9.82 -4.81
CA GLN A 134 -8.36 9.20 -4.70
C GLN A 134 -9.24 9.97 -3.70
N ALA A 135 -8.72 10.34 -2.53
CA ALA A 135 -9.42 11.14 -1.54
C ALA A 135 -9.91 12.48 -2.12
N ARG A 136 -9.03 13.20 -2.83
CA ARG A 136 -9.37 14.48 -3.48
C ARG A 136 -10.45 14.32 -4.54
N ARG A 137 -10.40 13.26 -5.36
CA ARG A 137 -11.43 12.98 -6.38
C ARG A 137 -12.78 12.68 -5.73
N SER A 138 -12.79 11.89 -4.66
CA SER A 138 -14.00 11.52 -3.93
C SER A 138 -14.65 12.70 -3.20
N SER A 139 -13.87 13.70 -2.78
CA SER A 139 -14.39 14.91 -2.14
C SER A 139 -14.92 15.96 -3.14
N ARG A 140 -14.42 15.97 -4.39
CA ARG A 140 -14.81 16.92 -5.43
C ARG A 140 -15.98 16.46 -6.32
N GLY A 141 -16.30 15.17 -6.29
CA GLY A 141 -17.34 14.55 -7.14
C GLY A 141 -18.77 14.73 -6.62
N GLN A 142 -19.07 15.91 -6.03
CA GLN A 142 -20.44 16.34 -5.68
C GLN A 142 -20.83 17.56 -6.46
#